data_99570b71b70e3c591d99eae1a23092ed
#
_entry.id   99570b71b70e3c591d99eae1a23092ed
#
_cell.length_a   1.000
_cell.length_b   1.000
_cell.length_c   1.000
_cell.angle_alpha   90.00
_cell.angle_beta   90.00
_cell.angle_gamma   90.00
#
_symmetry.space_group_name_H-M   'P 1'
#
loop_
_entity.id
_entity.type
_entity.pdbx_description
1 polymer ?
#
loop_
_entity_poly.entity_id
_entity_poly.type
_entity_poly.pdbx_seq_one_letter_code
_entity_poly.pdbx_strand_id
1 'polypeptide(L)'
;MEYLSCSDASKAMGFSVRRIQQMCKNGELPGAIKEGRKWLIPDETIHMNHFAKNKSLPIGVSDFKLATTGYYYVDKTLMIRDFLDKKPMVSLFTRPRRFGKTLNMDMLRVFFEKTNEDTSVYFKDKQIWQCGDYYTKHQGQYPVIFLTFKDVKSMTWEETFQKIRRLISLEFIRHNELETSSVLTAYEKEQYHLLAGDSGDEVDCQMGLQLLSLLLHKHYGRECIIIIDEYDTPIQQGHTCNFYPEIINFMRNFFSGGLKDNPHLAFGFLTGILRVAKESIFSGMNNLKTYSILDDGYSSYFGFTEKEVKDMLRYYGKDDKYNELSEWYDGYRFGNTEIFNPWSV
;
A
#
# COMPACT_ATOMS: atom_id res chain seq x y z
N MET A 1 13.08 -35.03 -26.12
CA MET A 1 12.85 -34.76 -24.69
C MET A 1 14.15 -35.09 -23.97
N GLU A 2 14.70 -34.10 -23.27
CA GLU A 2 15.90 -34.28 -22.46
C GLU A 2 15.46 -34.71 -21.06
N TYR A 3 16.14 -35.71 -20.47
CA TYR A 3 15.82 -36.23 -19.15
C TYR A 3 16.96 -35.97 -18.18
N LEU A 4 16.62 -35.52 -17.01
CA LEU A 4 17.56 -35.21 -15.92
C LEU A 4 17.54 -36.31 -14.85
N SER A 5 18.69 -36.51 -14.18
CA SER A 5 18.78 -37.40 -13.03
C SER A 5 18.14 -36.75 -11.78
N CYS A 6 17.79 -37.56 -10.76
CA CYS A 6 17.35 -37.00 -9.46
C CYS A 6 18.37 -36.06 -8.82
N SER A 7 19.66 -36.21 -9.12
CA SER A 7 20.71 -35.32 -8.63
C SER A 7 20.67 -33.94 -9.30
N ASP A 8 20.47 -33.92 -10.60
CA ASP A 8 20.39 -32.67 -11.37
C ASP A 8 19.08 -31.95 -11.11
N ALA A 9 17.96 -32.70 -11.05
CA ALA A 9 16.68 -32.19 -10.63
C ALA A 9 16.72 -31.59 -9.20
N SER A 10 17.46 -32.23 -8.29
CA SER A 10 17.70 -31.72 -6.92
C SER A 10 18.35 -30.34 -6.92
N LYS A 11 19.35 -30.12 -7.76
CA LYS A 11 20.06 -28.83 -7.90
C LYS A 11 19.15 -27.77 -8.52
N ALA A 12 18.42 -28.13 -9.59
CA ALA A 12 17.54 -27.23 -10.32
C ALA A 12 16.31 -26.80 -9.50
N MET A 13 15.72 -27.74 -8.73
CA MET A 13 14.49 -27.52 -7.95
C MET A 13 14.73 -27.11 -6.49
N GLY A 14 15.97 -27.14 -5.99
CA GLY A 14 16.32 -26.80 -4.61
C GLY A 14 15.81 -27.77 -3.54
N PHE A 15 15.42 -29.01 -3.94
CA PHE A 15 15.02 -30.09 -3.02
C PHE A 15 16.14 -31.10 -2.82
N SER A 16 16.12 -31.84 -1.68
CA SER A 16 17.04 -32.96 -1.50
C SER A 16 16.76 -34.09 -2.50
N VAL A 17 17.78 -34.83 -2.91
CA VAL A 17 17.64 -35.98 -3.81
C VAL A 17 16.61 -36.98 -3.28
N ARG A 18 16.55 -37.20 -1.97
CA ARG A 18 15.55 -38.06 -1.32
C ARG A 18 14.13 -37.58 -1.52
N ARG A 19 13.90 -36.24 -1.46
CA ARG A 19 12.60 -35.63 -1.72
C ARG A 19 12.20 -35.79 -3.18
N ILE A 20 13.10 -35.54 -4.13
CA ILE A 20 12.85 -35.75 -5.56
C ILE A 20 12.46 -37.21 -5.84
N GLN A 21 13.17 -38.19 -5.26
CA GLN A 21 12.82 -39.60 -5.42
C GLN A 21 11.44 -39.95 -4.85
N GLN A 22 11.06 -39.30 -3.73
CA GLN A 22 9.72 -39.48 -3.16
C GLN A 22 8.65 -38.90 -4.06
N MET A 23 8.88 -37.71 -4.65
CA MET A 23 7.97 -37.07 -5.60
C MET A 23 7.78 -37.91 -6.87
N CYS A 24 8.84 -38.53 -7.39
CA CYS A 24 8.73 -39.47 -8.49
C CYS A 24 7.87 -40.70 -8.13
N LYS A 25 8.05 -41.24 -6.92
CA LYS A 25 7.26 -42.40 -6.46
C LYS A 25 5.78 -42.07 -6.28
N ASN A 26 5.47 -40.85 -5.85
CA ASN A 26 4.12 -40.37 -5.61
C ASN A 26 3.41 -39.89 -6.90
N GLY A 27 4.11 -39.88 -8.06
CA GLY A 27 3.56 -39.34 -9.30
C GLY A 27 3.45 -37.80 -9.30
N GLU A 28 4.11 -37.12 -8.41
CA GLU A 28 4.11 -35.65 -8.29
C GLU A 28 4.93 -34.97 -9.40
N LEU A 29 5.77 -35.75 -10.14
CA LEU A 29 6.57 -35.29 -11.28
C LEU A 29 6.03 -35.88 -12.57
N PRO A 30 5.18 -35.16 -13.34
CA PRO A 30 4.59 -35.66 -14.57
C PRO A 30 5.69 -36.09 -15.57
N GLY A 31 5.50 -37.24 -16.20
CA GLY A 31 6.44 -37.77 -17.19
C GLY A 31 7.72 -38.38 -16.61
N ALA A 32 7.90 -38.42 -15.28
CA ALA A 32 9.02 -39.09 -14.65
C ALA A 32 8.91 -40.61 -14.89
N ILE A 33 9.97 -41.21 -15.43
CA ILE A 33 10.05 -42.64 -15.72
C ILE A 33 11.10 -43.30 -14.85
N LYS A 34 10.90 -44.57 -14.53
CA LYS A 34 11.86 -45.35 -13.75
C LYS A 34 12.61 -46.30 -14.68
N GLU A 35 13.91 -46.10 -14.80
CA GLU A 35 14.78 -46.96 -15.61
C GLU A 35 15.75 -47.72 -14.68
N GLY A 36 15.48 -48.99 -14.48
CA GLY A 36 16.20 -49.81 -13.50
C GLY A 36 16.04 -49.28 -12.08
N ARG A 37 17.17 -48.84 -11.47
CA ARG A 37 17.20 -48.26 -10.11
C ARG A 37 17.18 -46.72 -10.09
N LYS A 38 17.16 -46.08 -11.26
CA LYS A 38 17.23 -44.62 -11.38
C LYS A 38 15.87 -44.06 -11.86
N TRP A 39 15.54 -42.87 -11.39
CA TRP A 39 14.46 -42.07 -11.92
C TRP A 39 15.02 -41.08 -12.93
N LEU A 40 14.36 -40.94 -14.05
CA LEU A 40 14.59 -39.95 -15.09
C LEU A 40 13.40 -39.02 -15.17
N ILE A 41 13.67 -37.73 -15.12
CA ILE A 41 12.66 -36.65 -15.00
C ILE A 41 12.79 -35.79 -16.26
N PRO A 42 11.70 -35.55 -17.03
CA PRO A 42 11.77 -34.66 -18.19
C PRO A 42 12.23 -33.27 -17.75
N ASP A 43 13.12 -32.64 -18.51
CA ASP A 43 13.61 -31.28 -18.25
C ASP A 43 12.44 -30.29 -18.21
N GLU A 44 11.47 -30.44 -19.09
CA GLU A 44 10.24 -29.63 -19.12
C GLU A 44 9.46 -29.67 -17.79
N THR A 45 9.47 -30.82 -17.09
CA THR A 45 8.80 -31.01 -15.80
C THR A 45 9.50 -30.20 -14.69
N ILE A 46 10.79 -30.00 -14.79
CA ILE A 46 11.60 -29.24 -13.82
C ILE A 46 11.37 -27.73 -14.02
N HIS A 47 11.21 -27.32 -15.26
CA HIS A 47 10.90 -25.93 -15.62
C HIS A 47 9.40 -25.59 -15.53
N MET A 48 8.51 -26.59 -15.44
CA MET A 48 7.13 -26.34 -15.05
C MET A 48 7.12 -25.82 -13.60
N ASN A 49 6.68 -24.57 -13.41
CA ASN A 49 6.64 -23.81 -12.15
C ASN A 49 5.88 -24.47 -10.98
N HIS A 50 5.60 -25.78 -11.02
CA HIS A 50 4.85 -26.51 -9.99
C HIS A 50 5.67 -26.84 -8.73
N PHE A 51 7.01 -26.67 -8.75
CA PHE A 51 7.88 -27.08 -7.64
C PHE A 51 8.75 -25.96 -7.09
N ALA A 52 8.61 -24.75 -7.61
CA ALA A 52 9.14 -23.57 -6.91
C ALA A 52 8.48 -23.54 -5.52
N LYS A 53 9.28 -23.43 -4.47
CA LYS A 53 8.79 -23.25 -3.10
C LYS A 53 7.76 -22.11 -3.13
N ASN A 54 6.48 -22.41 -2.82
CA ASN A 54 5.42 -21.42 -2.85
C ASN A 54 5.84 -20.19 -2.08
N LYS A 55 5.68 -18.99 -2.67
CA LYS A 55 5.93 -17.75 -1.96
C LYS A 55 5.02 -17.69 -0.73
N SER A 56 5.56 -17.24 0.40
CA SER A 56 4.77 -17.01 1.60
C SER A 56 3.77 -15.86 1.42
N LEU A 57 2.70 -15.82 2.20
CA LEU A 57 1.80 -14.67 2.26
C LEU A 57 2.50 -13.46 2.90
N PRO A 58 2.21 -12.23 2.48
CA PRO A 58 2.83 -11.00 3.00
C PRO A 58 2.24 -10.58 4.37
N ILE A 59 2.25 -11.49 5.35
CA ILE A 59 1.69 -11.22 6.68
C ILE A 59 2.55 -10.16 7.38
N GLY A 60 1.93 -9.03 7.74
CA GLY A 60 2.62 -7.92 8.41
C GLY A 60 3.51 -7.07 7.49
N VAL A 61 3.54 -7.35 6.18
CA VAL A 61 4.28 -6.56 5.19
C VAL A 61 3.43 -5.39 4.72
N SER A 62 3.94 -4.18 4.89
CA SER A 62 3.32 -2.93 4.42
C SER A 62 4.06 -2.26 3.26
N ASP A 63 5.24 -2.75 2.92
CA ASP A 63 6.05 -2.30 1.78
C ASP A 63 5.60 -3.03 0.51
N PHE A 64 5.12 -2.27 -0.48
CA PHE A 64 4.60 -2.82 -1.73
C PHE A 64 5.70 -3.49 -2.58
N LYS A 65 6.89 -2.89 -2.64
CA LYS A 65 8.01 -3.44 -3.40
C LYS A 65 8.39 -4.82 -2.86
N LEU A 66 8.50 -4.92 -1.53
CA LEU A 66 8.80 -6.18 -0.85
C LEU A 66 7.66 -7.19 -1.03
N ALA A 67 6.40 -6.77 -0.88
CA ALA A 67 5.23 -7.66 -1.04
C ALA A 67 5.16 -8.29 -2.43
N THR A 68 5.42 -7.51 -3.49
CA THR A 68 5.32 -7.99 -4.89
C THR A 68 6.50 -8.86 -5.31
N THR A 69 7.69 -8.61 -4.79
CA THR A 69 8.90 -9.36 -5.18
C THR A 69 9.09 -10.63 -4.36
N GLY A 70 8.88 -10.56 -3.04
CA GLY A 70 9.20 -11.63 -2.10
C GLY A 70 8.06 -12.55 -1.73
N TYR A 71 6.80 -12.15 -1.96
CA TYR A 71 5.62 -12.83 -1.41
C TYR A 71 4.58 -13.15 -2.48
N TYR A 72 3.59 -13.98 -2.10
CA TYR A 72 2.36 -14.16 -2.88
C TYR A 72 1.48 -12.93 -2.68
N TYR A 73 1.55 -12.02 -3.63
CA TYR A 73 0.80 -10.77 -3.61
C TYR A 73 -0.51 -10.91 -4.37
N VAL A 74 -1.64 -10.64 -3.73
CA VAL A 74 -2.95 -10.54 -4.39
C VAL A 74 -3.04 -9.16 -5.05
N ASP A 75 -3.13 -9.15 -6.37
CA ASP A 75 -3.05 -7.94 -7.17
C ASP A 75 -4.25 -7.00 -6.97
N LYS A 76 -4.00 -5.85 -6.37
CA LYS A 76 -4.98 -4.77 -6.15
C LYS A 76 -4.73 -3.54 -7.03
N THR A 77 -3.83 -3.64 -8.01
CA THR A 77 -3.40 -2.48 -8.81
C THR A 77 -4.50 -1.87 -9.68
N LEU A 78 -5.59 -2.58 -9.97
CA LEU A 78 -6.77 -1.99 -10.61
C LEU A 78 -7.43 -0.86 -9.80
N MET A 79 -7.12 -0.74 -8.50
CA MET A 79 -7.49 0.42 -7.69
C MET A 79 -7.00 1.73 -8.32
N ILE A 80 -5.82 1.71 -8.94
CA ILE A 80 -5.23 2.85 -9.63
C ILE A 80 -6.08 3.24 -10.84
N ARG A 81 -6.50 2.26 -11.65
CA ARG A 81 -7.38 2.48 -12.79
C ARG A 81 -8.70 3.13 -12.36
N ASP A 82 -9.39 2.50 -11.41
CA ASP A 82 -10.70 2.97 -10.95
C ASP A 82 -10.62 4.37 -10.32
N PHE A 83 -9.48 4.71 -9.73
CA PHE A 83 -9.19 6.04 -9.23
C PHE A 83 -9.00 7.05 -10.37
N LEU A 84 -8.17 6.72 -11.37
CA LEU A 84 -7.89 7.61 -12.51
C LEU A 84 -9.13 7.83 -13.39
N ASP A 85 -10.05 6.87 -13.42
CA ASP A 85 -11.33 7.01 -14.13
C ASP A 85 -12.28 7.98 -13.40
N LYS A 86 -12.37 7.89 -12.08
CA LYS A 86 -13.30 8.69 -11.26
C LYS A 86 -12.75 10.08 -10.91
N LYS A 87 -11.44 10.21 -10.76
CA LYS A 87 -10.69 11.43 -10.43
C LYS A 87 -11.29 12.26 -9.27
N PRO A 88 -11.64 11.68 -8.12
CA PRO A 88 -12.01 12.47 -6.96
C PRO A 88 -10.81 13.28 -6.48
N MET A 89 -10.99 14.54 -6.10
CA MET A 89 -9.89 15.37 -5.62
C MET A 89 -9.29 14.80 -4.33
N VAL A 90 -10.14 14.40 -3.38
CA VAL A 90 -9.72 13.76 -2.14
C VAL A 90 -10.57 12.54 -1.86
N SER A 91 -9.94 11.40 -1.63
CA SER A 91 -10.57 10.12 -1.32
C SER A 91 -10.26 9.70 0.12
N LEU A 92 -11.30 9.45 0.90
CA LEU A 92 -11.17 8.87 2.24
C LEU A 92 -11.69 7.43 2.23
N PHE A 93 -10.81 6.48 2.55
CA PHE A 93 -11.17 5.06 2.68
C PHE A 93 -11.24 4.67 4.16
N THR A 94 -12.44 4.35 4.64
CA THR A 94 -12.62 3.83 5.99
C THR A 94 -12.84 2.33 5.95
N ARG A 95 -11.87 1.58 6.50
CA ARG A 95 -11.87 0.10 6.50
C ARG A 95 -11.39 -0.42 7.87
N PRO A 96 -11.86 -1.57 8.33
CA PRO A 96 -11.38 -2.17 9.58
C PRO A 96 -9.85 -2.41 9.55
N ARG A 97 -9.30 -2.72 10.72
CA ARG A 97 -7.87 -3.09 10.82
C ARG A 97 -7.59 -4.38 10.03
N ARG A 98 -6.35 -4.49 9.50
CA ARG A 98 -5.85 -5.70 8.81
C ARG A 98 -6.48 -5.99 7.44
N PHE A 99 -7.12 -5.01 6.81
CA PHE A 99 -7.68 -5.10 5.45
C PHE A 99 -6.76 -4.53 4.36
N GLY A 100 -5.46 -4.42 4.60
CA GLY A 100 -4.48 -4.02 3.58
C GLY A 100 -4.43 -2.52 3.27
N LYS A 101 -4.97 -1.63 4.14
CA LYS A 101 -4.96 -0.17 3.92
C LYS A 101 -3.56 0.36 3.63
N THR A 102 -2.63 0.17 4.56
CA THR A 102 -1.25 0.67 4.45
C THR A 102 -0.54 0.14 3.20
N LEU A 103 -0.70 -1.15 2.87
CA LEU A 103 -0.11 -1.74 1.67
C LEU A 103 -0.66 -1.12 0.38
N ASN A 104 -1.97 -0.83 0.33
CA ASN A 104 -2.58 -0.15 -0.81
C ASN A 104 -2.13 1.31 -0.91
N MET A 105 -1.94 2.01 0.21
CA MET A 105 -1.41 3.38 0.19
C MET A 105 0.05 3.41 -0.29
N ASP A 106 0.86 2.45 0.15
CA ASP A 106 2.23 2.32 -0.33
C ASP A 106 2.28 1.92 -1.82
N MET A 107 1.37 1.06 -2.29
CA MET A 107 1.19 0.76 -3.72
C MET A 107 0.92 2.04 -4.53
N LEU A 108 0.01 2.91 -4.07
CA LEU A 108 -0.28 4.18 -4.74
C LEU A 108 0.95 5.10 -4.74
N ARG A 109 1.67 5.19 -3.59
CA ARG A 109 2.92 5.94 -3.50
C ARG A 109 3.93 5.42 -4.52
N VAL A 110 4.25 4.14 -4.51
CA VAL A 110 5.25 3.53 -5.42
C VAL A 110 4.85 3.69 -6.89
N PHE A 111 3.55 3.70 -7.20
CA PHE A 111 3.09 3.91 -8.57
C PHE A 111 3.26 5.35 -9.03
N PHE A 112 2.80 6.32 -8.24
CA PHE A 112 2.75 7.71 -8.69
C PHE A 112 4.06 8.47 -8.47
N GLU A 113 4.84 8.11 -7.45
CA GLU A 113 5.98 8.87 -6.99
C GLU A 113 7.11 8.94 -8.02
N LYS A 114 7.52 10.18 -8.34
CA LYS A 114 8.69 10.45 -9.15
C LYS A 114 9.95 10.25 -8.32
N THR A 115 10.76 9.27 -8.69
CA THR A 115 12.01 8.91 -8.03
C THR A 115 13.11 8.67 -9.06
N ASN A 116 14.35 8.53 -8.61
CA ASN A 116 15.48 8.14 -9.47
C ASN A 116 15.47 6.62 -9.79
N GLU A 117 14.65 5.83 -9.07
CA GLU A 117 14.48 4.39 -9.31
C GLU A 117 13.38 4.15 -10.36
N ASP A 118 13.60 3.21 -11.27
CA ASP A 118 12.52 2.72 -12.16
C ASP A 118 11.57 1.83 -11.39
N THR A 119 10.56 2.42 -10.77
CA THR A 119 9.53 1.69 -10.02
C THR A 119 8.51 0.98 -10.92
N SER A 120 8.56 1.18 -12.25
CA SER A 120 7.67 0.49 -13.20
C SER A 120 7.85 -1.03 -13.17
N VAL A 121 9.03 -1.51 -12.78
CA VAL A 121 9.35 -2.94 -12.67
C VAL A 121 8.42 -3.71 -11.73
N TYR A 122 7.83 -3.04 -10.73
CA TYR A 122 6.90 -3.64 -9.76
C TYR A 122 5.47 -3.76 -10.30
N PHE A 123 5.18 -3.15 -11.47
CA PHE A 123 3.84 -3.07 -12.06
C PHE A 123 3.72 -3.75 -13.42
N LYS A 124 4.83 -4.04 -14.12
CA LYS A 124 4.82 -4.58 -15.49
C LYS A 124 4.10 -5.93 -15.63
N ASP A 125 4.08 -6.74 -14.57
CA ASP A 125 3.39 -8.03 -14.50
C ASP A 125 2.00 -7.92 -13.84
N LYS A 126 1.54 -6.72 -13.47
CA LYS A 126 0.28 -6.47 -12.77
C LYS A 126 -0.83 -6.03 -13.72
N GLN A 127 -2.08 -6.17 -13.26
CA GLN A 127 -3.27 -5.87 -14.05
C GLN A 127 -3.33 -4.42 -14.53
N ILE A 128 -2.83 -3.46 -13.74
CA ILE A 128 -2.80 -2.04 -14.15
C ILE A 128 -2.00 -1.82 -15.44
N TRP A 129 -0.92 -2.59 -15.63
CA TRP A 129 -0.09 -2.45 -16.83
C TRP A 129 -0.80 -2.92 -18.10
N GLN A 130 -1.71 -3.88 -17.96
CA GLN A 130 -2.53 -4.40 -19.05
C GLN A 130 -3.68 -3.45 -19.44
N CYS A 131 -3.97 -2.43 -18.63
CA CYS A 131 -5.00 -1.43 -18.91
C CYS A 131 -4.59 -0.40 -19.98
N GLY A 132 -3.31 -0.36 -20.38
CA GLY A 132 -2.80 0.47 -21.47
C GLY A 132 -2.25 1.83 -21.04
N ASP A 133 -1.72 2.58 -22.04
CA ASP A 133 -0.90 3.77 -21.87
C ASP A 133 -1.62 4.93 -21.18
N TYR A 134 -2.96 5.00 -21.28
CA TYR A 134 -3.73 6.02 -20.59
C TYR A 134 -3.46 6.02 -19.07
N TYR A 135 -3.28 4.85 -18.48
CA TYR A 135 -3.00 4.70 -17.05
C TYR A 135 -1.50 4.67 -16.75
N THR A 136 -0.72 3.93 -17.53
CA THR A 136 0.71 3.75 -17.26
C THR A 136 1.54 5.03 -17.42
N LYS A 137 1.07 6.01 -18.22
CA LYS A 137 1.69 7.34 -18.33
C LYS A 137 1.72 8.14 -17.02
N HIS A 138 0.93 7.76 -16.03
CA HIS A 138 0.91 8.38 -14.70
C HIS A 138 1.97 7.82 -13.75
N GLN A 139 2.58 6.66 -14.11
CA GLN A 139 3.56 5.99 -13.29
C GLN A 139 4.84 6.84 -13.18
N GLY A 140 5.31 7.06 -11.94
CA GLY A 140 6.53 7.79 -11.67
C GLY A 140 6.50 9.29 -12.03
N GLN A 141 5.33 9.92 -12.07
CA GLN A 141 5.17 11.26 -12.63
C GLN A 141 4.86 12.37 -11.61
N TYR A 142 4.59 12.04 -10.36
CA TYR A 142 4.11 13.02 -9.38
C TYR A 142 5.07 13.13 -8.19
N PRO A 143 5.30 14.33 -7.63
CA PRO A 143 5.79 14.41 -6.27
C PRO A 143 4.72 13.88 -5.31
N VAL A 144 5.12 13.06 -4.34
CA VAL A 144 4.20 12.42 -3.40
C VAL A 144 4.59 12.75 -1.97
N ILE A 145 3.68 13.32 -1.20
CA ILE A 145 3.78 13.49 0.25
C ILE A 145 3.11 12.28 0.90
N PHE A 146 3.86 11.55 1.76
CA PHE A 146 3.37 10.33 2.39
C PHE A 146 3.54 10.38 3.91
N LEU A 147 2.43 10.44 4.62
CA LEU A 147 2.42 10.47 6.10
C LEU A 147 1.63 9.28 6.65
N THR A 148 2.16 8.63 7.68
CA THR A 148 1.42 7.63 8.46
C THR A 148 1.37 7.99 9.93
N PHE A 149 0.17 8.10 10.48
CA PHE A 149 -0.04 8.45 11.89
C PHE A 149 -0.14 7.20 12.81
N LYS A 150 0.20 6.01 12.32
CA LYS A 150 0.04 4.73 13.05
C LYS A 150 0.68 4.72 14.44
N ASP A 151 1.81 5.41 14.59
CA ASP A 151 2.61 5.44 15.81
C ASP A 151 2.43 6.75 16.61
N VAL A 152 1.54 7.63 16.19
CA VAL A 152 1.22 8.87 16.87
C VAL A 152 0.21 8.58 17.98
N LYS A 153 0.71 7.98 19.07
CA LYS A 153 -0.05 7.60 20.28
C LYS A 153 0.72 8.08 21.49
N SER A 154 0.12 8.96 22.26
CA SER A 154 0.71 9.49 23.50
C SER A 154 -0.40 9.84 24.50
N MET A 155 -0.03 10.07 25.76
CA MET A 155 -0.99 10.32 26.83
C MET A 155 -1.37 11.81 26.94
N THR A 156 -0.54 12.70 26.38
CA THR A 156 -0.75 14.16 26.44
C THR A 156 -0.70 14.78 25.05
N TRP A 157 -1.24 15.99 24.92
CA TRP A 157 -1.18 16.77 23.69
C TRP A 157 0.27 17.12 23.32
N GLU A 158 1.05 17.55 24.29
CA GLU A 158 2.44 17.97 24.09
C GLU A 158 3.28 16.86 23.45
N GLU A 159 3.21 15.64 24.00
CA GLU A 159 3.91 14.49 23.44
C GLU A 159 3.37 14.10 22.05
N THR A 160 2.06 14.20 21.87
CA THR A 160 1.40 13.92 20.58
C THR A 160 1.86 14.91 19.54
N PHE A 161 1.88 16.20 19.87
CA PHE A 161 2.35 17.24 18.97
C PHE A 161 3.83 17.08 18.62
N GLN A 162 4.69 16.75 19.59
CA GLN A 162 6.11 16.46 19.31
C GLN A 162 6.27 15.32 18.27
N LYS A 163 5.47 14.25 18.39
CA LYS A 163 5.49 13.17 17.40
C LYS A 163 4.99 13.61 16.03
N ILE A 164 3.94 14.40 15.98
CA ILE A 164 3.42 14.97 14.72
C ILE A 164 4.46 15.87 14.07
N ARG A 165 5.06 16.79 14.83
CA ARG A 165 6.12 17.67 14.35
C ARG A 165 7.30 16.87 13.80
N ARG A 166 7.74 15.85 14.52
CA ARG A 166 8.80 14.94 14.04
C ARG A 166 8.41 14.19 12.76
N LEU A 167 7.17 13.74 12.64
CA LEU A 167 6.67 13.09 11.44
C LEU A 167 6.71 14.04 10.24
N ILE A 168 6.28 15.29 10.42
CA ILE A 168 6.35 16.35 9.41
C ILE A 168 7.81 16.62 9.01
N SER A 169 8.69 16.80 10.01
CA SER A 169 10.13 17.01 9.77
C SER A 169 10.75 15.90 8.91
N LEU A 170 10.47 14.64 9.23
CA LEU A 170 10.96 13.49 8.46
C LEU A 170 10.46 13.50 7.03
N GLU A 171 9.23 13.94 6.79
CA GLU A 171 8.69 14.05 5.44
C GLU A 171 9.35 15.19 4.65
N PHE A 172 9.64 16.34 5.28
CA PHE A 172 10.44 17.39 4.67
C PHE A 172 11.85 16.88 4.32
N ILE A 173 12.52 16.17 5.24
CA ILE A 173 13.85 15.58 5.01
C ILE A 173 13.81 14.55 3.87
N ARG A 174 12.73 13.81 3.70
CA ARG A 174 12.57 12.85 2.60
C ARG A 174 12.62 13.55 1.24
N HIS A 175 12.24 14.81 1.18
CA HIS A 175 12.31 15.69 0.01
C HIS A 175 13.53 16.65 0.06
N ASN A 176 14.71 16.10 0.37
CA ASN A 176 15.94 16.87 0.49
C ASN A 176 16.41 17.50 -0.82
N GLU A 177 15.89 17.08 -1.96
CA GLU A 177 16.12 17.73 -3.26
C GLU A 177 15.68 19.20 -3.28
N LEU A 178 14.74 19.60 -2.40
CA LEU A 178 14.29 20.97 -2.26
C LEU A 178 15.38 21.90 -1.72
N GLU A 179 16.32 21.40 -0.93
CA GLU A 179 17.43 22.15 -0.35
C GLU A 179 18.29 22.81 -1.43
N THR A 180 18.56 22.08 -2.51
CA THR A 180 19.39 22.54 -3.63
C THR A 180 18.58 23.10 -4.81
N SER A 181 17.26 23.20 -4.66
CA SER A 181 16.36 23.68 -5.72
C SER A 181 16.68 25.11 -6.15
N SER A 182 16.88 25.33 -7.44
CA SER A 182 17.16 26.65 -8.00
C SER A 182 15.92 27.52 -8.21
N VAL A 183 14.73 26.92 -8.15
CA VAL A 183 13.47 27.63 -8.38
C VAL A 183 12.84 28.16 -7.11
N LEU A 184 13.34 27.75 -5.94
CA LEU A 184 12.85 28.22 -4.64
C LEU A 184 13.58 29.51 -4.24
N THR A 185 12.81 30.44 -3.69
CA THR A 185 13.33 31.69 -3.10
C THR A 185 14.09 31.41 -1.80
N ALA A 186 14.92 32.36 -1.34
CA ALA A 186 15.61 32.25 -0.07
C ALA A 186 14.66 32.06 1.10
N TYR A 187 13.55 32.81 1.11
CA TYR A 187 12.49 32.68 2.14
C TYR A 187 11.85 31.28 2.15
N GLU A 188 11.53 30.71 0.99
CA GLU A 188 10.97 29.36 0.89
C GLU A 188 11.92 28.29 1.40
N LYS A 189 13.21 28.45 1.15
CA LYS A 189 14.26 27.56 1.68
C LYS A 189 14.38 27.70 3.21
N GLU A 190 14.26 28.91 3.75
CA GLU A 190 14.23 29.13 5.20
C GLU A 190 13.04 28.42 5.85
N GLN A 191 11.85 28.53 5.26
CA GLN A 191 10.66 27.81 5.74
C GLN A 191 10.82 26.27 5.61
N TYR A 192 11.44 25.79 4.55
CA TYR A 192 11.80 24.37 4.41
C TYR A 192 12.72 23.94 5.55
N HIS A 193 13.80 24.66 5.80
CA HIS A 193 14.76 24.33 6.86
C HIS A 193 14.16 24.38 8.27
N LEU A 194 13.23 25.29 8.52
CA LEU A 194 12.52 25.37 9.79
C LEU A 194 11.77 24.06 10.09
N LEU A 195 11.00 23.55 9.13
CA LEU A 195 10.23 22.31 9.32
C LEU A 195 11.09 21.07 9.21
N ALA A 196 12.05 21.01 8.29
CA ALA A 196 13.01 19.91 8.19
C ALA A 196 13.87 19.79 9.47
N GLY A 197 14.21 20.92 10.10
CA GLY A 197 15.00 21.00 11.35
C GLY A 197 14.21 20.66 12.62
N ASP A 198 12.96 20.22 12.53
CA ASP A 198 12.09 19.93 13.70
C ASP A 198 11.92 21.12 14.66
N SER A 199 11.94 22.34 14.12
CA SER A 199 11.94 23.60 14.88
C SER A 199 10.67 24.44 14.70
N GLY A 200 9.74 24.01 13.85
CA GLY A 200 8.46 24.68 13.63
C GLY A 200 7.55 24.62 14.85
N ASP A 201 6.82 25.70 15.08
CA ASP A 201 5.77 25.73 16.10
C ASP A 201 4.49 25.00 15.63
N GLU A 202 3.42 25.08 16.42
CA GLU A 202 2.15 24.42 16.08
C GLU A 202 1.53 24.99 14.80
N VAL A 203 1.64 26.31 14.58
CA VAL A 203 1.08 26.98 13.40
C VAL A 203 1.88 26.61 12.15
N ASP A 204 3.22 26.60 12.24
CA ASP A 204 4.08 26.17 11.15
C ASP A 204 3.77 24.72 10.73
N CYS A 205 3.58 23.84 11.71
CA CYS A 205 3.22 22.46 11.48
C CYS A 205 1.83 22.31 10.84
N GLN A 206 0.83 23.11 11.27
CA GLN A 206 -0.50 23.13 10.65
C GLN A 206 -0.45 23.53 9.18
N MET A 207 0.48 24.39 8.80
CA MET A 207 0.71 24.81 7.40
C MET A 207 1.64 23.88 6.62
N GLY A 208 2.22 22.89 7.26
CA GLY A 208 3.28 22.04 6.72
C GLY A 208 2.90 21.32 5.41
N LEU A 209 1.69 20.74 5.30
CA LEU A 209 1.23 20.09 4.05
C LEU A 209 1.11 21.08 2.90
N GLN A 210 0.55 22.27 3.16
CA GLN A 210 0.39 23.32 2.15
C GLN A 210 1.75 23.80 1.68
N LEU A 211 2.67 24.08 2.60
CA LEU A 211 4.01 24.52 2.29
C LEU A 211 4.76 23.47 1.47
N LEU A 212 4.80 22.22 1.94
CA LEU A 212 5.54 21.16 1.21
C LEU A 212 4.97 20.94 -0.19
N SER A 213 3.66 20.95 -0.35
CA SER A 213 3.05 20.82 -1.67
C SER A 213 3.37 21.98 -2.61
N LEU A 214 3.41 23.21 -2.09
CA LEU A 214 3.88 24.39 -2.84
C LEU A 214 5.32 24.22 -3.33
N LEU A 215 6.22 23.86 -2.40
CA LEU A 215 7.65 23.74 -2.71
C LEU A 215 7.92 22.64 -3.76
N LEU A 216 7.26 21.49 -3.60
CA LEU A 216 7.35 20.37 -4.53
C LEU A 216 6.75 20.72 -5.90
N HIS A 217 5.59 21.37 -5.92
CA HIS A 217 4.98 21.81 -7.18
C HIS A 217 5.91 22.77 -7.94
N LYS A 218 6.54 23.73 -7.26
CA LYS A 218 7.51 24.63 -7.88
C LYS A 218 8.72 23.88 -8.41
N HIS A 219 9.25 22.94 -7.61
CA HIS A 219 10.47 22.20 -7.97
C HIS A 219 10.24 21.28 -9.17
N TYR A 220 9.14 20.53 -9.19
CA TYR A 220 8.88 19.54 -10.24
C TYR A 220 8.04 20.07 -11.40
N GLY A 221 7.43 21.26 -11.29
CA GLY A 221 6.51 21.81 -12.28
C GLY A 221 5.19 21.01 -12.37
N ARG A 222 4.82 20.29 -11.32
CA ARG A 222 3.65 19.41 -11.29
C ARG A 222 3.04 19.33 -9.90
N GLU A 223 1.70 19.33 -9.84
CA GLU A 223 0.96 19.20 -8.58
C GLU A 223 1.30 17.89 -7.86
N CYS A 224 1.19 17.94 -6.51
CA CYS A 224 1.52 16.84 -5.62
C CYS A 224 0.37 15.87 -5.42
N ILE A 225 0.69 14.64 -5.10
CA ILE A 225 -0.25 13.71 -4.47
C ILE A 225 0.04 13.68 -2.97
N ILE A 226 -1.00 13.79 -2.14
CA ILE A 226 -0.89 13.69 -0.67
C ILE A 226 -1.56 12.39 -0.24
N ILE A 227 -0.80 11.52 0.43
CA ILE A 227 -1.27 10.23 0.96
C ILE A 227 -1.09 10.23 2.47
N ILE A 228 -2.19 10.02 3.20
CA ILE A 228 -2.22 10.03 4.67
C ILE A 228 -2.84 8.72 5.16
N ASP A 229 -2.01 7.89 5.80
CA ASP A 229 -2.44 6.62 6.37
C ASP A 229 -2.74 6.75 7.87
N GLU A 230 -3.81 6.08 8.32
CA GLU A 230 -4.28 6.05 9.72
C GLU A 230 -4.50 7.46 10.33
N TYR A 231 -5.15 8.35 9.56
CA TYR A 231 -5.39 9.75 9.96
C TYR A 231 -6.12 9.88 11.30
N ASP A 232 -6.92 8.90 11.66
CA ASP A 232 -7.79 8.89 12.85
C ASP A 232 -7.09 8.37 14.12
N THR A 233 -5.91 7.81 14.02
CA THR A 233 -5.17 7.26 15.17
C THR A 233 -4.89 8.30 16.25
N PRO A 234 -4.31 9.50 15.98
CA PRO A 234 -4.09 10.50 17.00
C PRO A 234 -5.38 11.10 17.56
N ILE A 235 -6.46 11.09 16.75
CA ILE A 235 -7.77 11.60 17.17
C ILE A 235 -8.44 10.64 18.16
N GLN A 236 -8.38 9.34 17.90
CA GLN A 236 -8.84 8.30 18.84
C GLN A 236 -8.08 8.42 20.17
N GLN A 237 -6.77 8.66 20.10
CA GLN A 237 -5.95 8.84 21.27
C GLN A 237 -6.34 10.11 22.06
N GLY A 238 -6.56 11.23 21.36
CA GLY A 238 -7.03 12.47 22.00
C GLY A 238 -8.35 12.32 22.73
N HIS A 239 -9.28 11.55 22.15
CA HIS A 239 -10.55 11.22 22.80
C HIS A 239 -10.33 10.37 24.07
N THR A 240 -9.44 9.40 24.01
CA THR A 240 -9.17 8.49 25.13
C THR A 240 -8.42 9.17 26.28
N CYS A 241 -7.53 10.13 25.95
CA CYS A 241 -6.62 10.78 26.90
C CYS A 241 -6.98 12.24 27.20
N ASN A 242 -8.20 12.69 26.85
CA ASN A 242 -8.78 14.00 27.18
C ASN A 242 -8.04 15.24 26.58
N PHE A 243 -7.42 15.11 25.39
CA PHE A 243 -6.92 16.23 24.58
C PHE A 243 -7.57 16.30 23.19
N TYR A 244 -8.84 15.89 23.13
CA TYR A 244 -9.62 15.87 21.87
C TYR A 244 -9.77 17.26 21.23
N PRO A 245 -10.04 18.35 21.95
CA PRO A 245 -10.14 19.68 21.36
C PRO A 245 -8.86 20.12 20.64
N GLU A 246 -7.71 19.88 21.25
CA GLU A 246 -6.40 20.27 20.72
C GLU A 246 -6.09 19.51 19.44
N ILE A 247 -6.21 18.17 19.46
CA ILE A 247 -5.93 17.35 18.27
C ILE A 247 -6.91 17.64 17.14
N ILE A 248 -8.18 17.88 17.41
CA ILE A 248 -9.16 18.21 16.37
C ILE A 248 -8.85 19.57 15.74
N ASN A 249 -8.49 20.57 16.54
CA ASN A 249 -8.11 21.89 16.04
C ASN A 249 -6.87 21.79 15.14
N PHE A 250 -5.84 21.08 15.59
CA PHE A 250 -4.63 20.83 14.79
C PHE A 250 -4.95 20.13 13.48
N MET A 251 -5.60 18.96 13.53
CA MET A 251 -5.85 18.14 12.34
C MET A 251 -6.78 18.82 11.32
N ARG A 252 -7.74 19.62 11.80
CA ARG A 252 -8.61 20.42 10.93
C ARG A 252 -7.80 21.41 10.09
N ASN A 253 -6.93 22.17 10.73
CA ASN A 253 -6.10 23.18 10.05
C ASN A 253 -5.09 22.50 9.12
N PHE A 254 -4.43 21.45 9.59
CA PHE A 254 -3.46 20.67 8.83
C PHE A 254 -4.06 20.08 7.54
N PHE A 255 -5.23 19.44 7.63
CA PHE A 255 -5.90 18.89 6.44
C PHE A 255 -6.54 19.97 5.56
N SER A 256 -7.09 21.02 6.16
CA SER A 256 -7.64 22.12 5.38
C SER A 256 -6.57 22.78 4.52
N GLY A 257 -5.40 23.08 5.07
CA GLY A 257 -4.29 23.67 4.32
C GLY A 257 -3.78 22.79 3.17
N GLY A 258 -3.66 21.48 3.43
CA GLY A 258 -3.12 20.55 2.42
C GLY A 258 -4.13 20.08 1.37
N LEU A 259 -5.41 19.95 1.73
CA LEU A 259 -6.39 19.21 0.92
C LEU A 259 -7.55 20.06 0.40
N LYS A 260 -7.87 21.18 1.07
CA LYS A 260 -8.97 22.06 0.66
C LYS A 260 -8.45 23.21 -0.18
N ASP A 261 -9.01 23.39 -1.37
CA ASP A 261 -8.71 24.52 -2.27
C ASP A 261 -7.19 24.76 -2.46
N ASN A 262 -6.38 23.71 -2.34
CA ASN A 262 -4.94 23.77 -2.52
C ASN A 262 -4.58 23.67 -4.01
N PRO A 263 -4.06 24.73 -4.64
CA PRO A 263 -3.73 24.73 -6.06
C PRO A 263 -2.52 23.86 -6.42
N HIS A 264 -1.85 23.31 -5.43
CA HIS A 264 -0.67 22.46 -5.59
C HIS A 264 -1.02 20.96 -5.42
N LEU A 265 -2.30 20.64 -5.17
CA LEU A 265 -2.80 19.29 -4.98
C LEU A 265 -3.35 18.71 -6.29
N ALA A 266 -2.73 17.63 -6.78
CA ALA A 266 -3.33 16.81 -7.84
C ALA A 266 -4.44 15.92 -7.28
N PHE A 267 -4.11 15.14 -6.23
CA PHE A 267 -5.01 14.18 -5.58
C PHE A 267 -4.65 14.00 -4.11
N GLY A 268 -5.66 13.70 -3.28
CA GLY A 268 -5.50 13.32 -1.88
C GLY A 268 -6.05 11.93 -1.59
N PHE A 269 -5.31 11.13 -0.82
CA PHE A 269 -5.76 9.83 -0.31
C PHE A 269 -5.61 9.78 1.20
N LEU A 270 -6.69 9.43 1.90
CA LEU A 270 -6.67 9.24 3.33
C LEU A 270 -7.19 7.84 3.68
N THR A 271 -6.60 7.20 4.68
CA THR A 271 -7.15 5.98 5.26
C THR A 271 -7.31 6.09 6.76
N GLY A 272 -8.36 5.43 7.28
CA GLY A 272 -8.64 5.29 8.70
C GLY A 272 -9.55 4.10 8.98
N ILE A 273 -9.87 3.89 10.25
CA ILE A 273 -10.85 2.90 10.70
C ILE A 273 -12.21 3.54 10.83
N LEU A 274 -12.25 4.74 11.40
CA LEU A 274 -13.46 5.47 11.70
C LEU A 274 -13.68 6.61 10.69
N ARG A 275 -14.93 6.86 10.40
CA ARG A 275 -15.34 8.14 9.84
C ARG A 275 -15.51 9.09 11.01
N VAL A 276 -14.49 9.88 11.32
CA VAL A 276 -14.64 10.98 12.27
C VAL A 276 -15.69 11.94 11.71
N ALA A 277 -16.57 12.44 12.58
CA ALA A 277 -17.70 13.27 12.15
C ALA A 277 -17.25 14.38 11.19
N LYS A 278 -17.89 14.49 10.03
CA LYS A 278 -17.53 15.44 8.96
C LYS A 278 -17.43 16.88 9.48
N GLU A 279 -18.23 17.19 10.49
CA GLU A 279 -18.32 18.52 11.11
C GLU A 279 -17.15 18.85 12.03
N SER A 280 -16.31 17.87 12.39
CA SER A 280 -15.18 18.14 13.30
C SER A 280 -13.87 18.42 12.55
N ILE A 281 -13.45 17.56 11.63
CA ILE A 281 -12.14 17.65 10.96
C ILE A 281 -12.27 18.09 9.51
N PHE A 282 -13.26 17.54 8.82
CA PHE A 282 -13.48 17.79 7.39
C PHE A 282 -14.57 18.86 7.15
N SER A 283 -14.83 19.70 8.16
CA SER A 283 -15.77 20.80 8.04
C SER A 283 -15.36 21.74 6.90
N GLY A 284 -16.28 21.96 5.97
CA GLY A 284 -16.04 22.84 4.81
C GLY A 284 -15.24 22.22 3.68
N MET A 285 -14.84 20.93 3.76
CA MET A 285 -14.23 20.20 2.63
C MET A 285 -15.32 19.58 1.75
N ASN A 286 -15.66 20.25 0.66
CA ASN A 286 -16.64 19.78 -0.34
C ASN A 286 -16.03 18.85 -1.41
N ASN A 287 -14.72 18.84 -1.49
CA ASN A 287 -13.96 18.02 -2.42
C ASN A 287 -13.59 16.62 -1.88
N LEU A 288 -14.04 16.25 -0.68
CA LEU A 288 -13.80 14.96 -0.03
C LEU A 288 -14.88 13.94 -0.42
N LYS A 289 -14.48 12.84 -1.05
CA LYS A 289 -15.31 11.67 -1.30
C LYS A 289 -14.96 10.55 -0.32
N THR A 290 -15.91 10.18 0.53
CA THR A 290 -15.72 9.07 1.47
C THR A 290 -16.19 7.76 0.83
N TYR A 291 -15.40 6.70 1.04
CA TYR A 291 -15.70 5.32 0.68
C TYR A 291 -15.65 4.46 1.94
N SER A 292 -16.81 4.19 2.51
CA SER A 292 -16.98 3.37 3.72
C SER A 292 -17.21 1.89 3.38
N ILE A 293 -17.38 1.07 4.39
CA ILE A 293 -17.77 -0.34 4.21
C ILE A 293 -19.19 -0.50 3.63
N LEU A 294 -20.01 0.56 3.63
CA LEU A 294 -21.36 0.55 3.07
C LEU A 294 -21.37 0.85 1.56
N ASP A 295 -20.26 1.32 1.01
CA ASP A 295 -20.15 1.71 -0.39
C ASP A 295 -19.61 0.57 -1.24
N ASP A 296 -20.19 0.38 -2.44
CA ASP A 296 -19.69 -0.59 -3.44
C ASP A 296 -18.35 -0.16 -4.04
N GLY A 297 -18.11 1.15 -4.10
CA GLY A 297 -16.88 1.71 -4.64
C GLY A 297 -15.65 1.28 -3.85
N TYR A 298 -14.68 0.66 -4.52
CA TYR A 298 -13.43 0.17 -3.93
C TYR A 298 -13.61 -0.96 -2.90
N SER A 299 -14.77 -1.61 -2.85
CA SER A 299 -15.05 -2.71 -1.91
C SER A 299 -14.06 -3.87 -2.05
N SER A 300 -13.72 -4.26 -3.28
CA SER A 300 -12.86 -5.40 -3.60
C SER A 300 -11.35 -5.16 -3.42
N TYR A 301 -10.93 -3.90 -3.19
CA TYR A 301 -9.49 -3.60 -3.05
C TYR A 301 -8.98 -3.74 -1.63
N PHE A 302 -9.86 -3.78 -0.64
CA PHE A 302 -9.51 -3.92 0.77
C PHE A 302 -9.99 -5.27 1.29
N GLY A 303 -9.07 -6.15 1.64
CA GLY A 303 -9.35 -7.55 1.95
C GLY A 303 -9.29 -8.45 0.71
N PHE A 304 -9.74 -9.68 0.84
CA PHE A 304 -9.78 -10.66 -0.25
C PHE A 304 -11.21 -10.98 -0.65
N THR A 305 -11.48 -11.00 -1.95
CA THR A 305 -12.72 -11.50 -2.51
C THR A 305 -12.74 -13.03 -2.53
N GLU A 306 -13.90 -13.63 -2.66
CA GLU A 306 -14.08 -15.08 -2.80
C GLU A 306 -13.17 -15.67 -3.88
N LYS A 307 -13.14 -15.01 -5.07
CA LYS A 307 -12.30 -15.45 -6.19
C LYS A 307 -10.81 -15.46 -5.81
N GLU A 308 -10.34 -14.41 -5.17
CA GLU A 308 -8.93 -14.29 -4.76
C GLU A 308 -8.55 -15.34 -3.71
N VAL A 309 -9.44 -15.65 -2.79
CA VAL A 309 -9.25 -16.74 -1.81
C VAL A 309 -9.17 -18.09 -2.52
N LYS A 310 -10.06 -18.37 -3.46
CA LYS A 310 -10.02 -19.62 -4.25
C LYS A 310 -8.74 -19.72 -5.09
N ASP A 311 -8.31 -18.64 -5.72
CA ASP A 311 -7.06 -18.61 -6.50
C ASP A 311 -5.84 -18.81 -5.61
N MET A 312 -5.84 -18.23 -4.40
CA MET A 312 -4.79 -18.44 -3.39
C MET A 312 -4.74 -19.88 -2.89
N LEU A 313 -5.89 -20.47 -2.55
CA LEU A 313 -5.96 -21.89 -2.12
C LEU A 313 -5.44 -22.82 -3.22
N ARG A 314 -5.80 -22.56 -4.49
CA ARG A 314 -5.27 -23.29 -5.64
C ARG A 314 -3.75 -23.19 -5.75
N TYR A 315 -3.20 -22.01 -5.57
CA TYR A 315 -1.75 -21.77 -5.58
C TYR A 315 -1.03 -22.61 -4.51
N TYR A 316 -1.65 -22.80 -3.33
CA TYR A 316 -1.09 -23.61 -2.26
C TYR A 316 -1.51 -25.09 -2.30
N GLY A 317 -2.27 -25.53 -3.33
CA GLY A 317 -2.76 -26.91 -3.43
C GLY A 317 -3.75 -27.30 -2.33
N LYS A 318 -4.62 -26.35 -1.95
CA LYS A 318 -5.59 -26.45 -0.86
C LYS A 318 -7.03 -26.17 -1.34
N ASP A 319 -7.32 -26.47 -2.60
CA ASP A 319 -8.64 -26.19 -3.23
C ASP A 319 -9.80 -26.75 -2.42
N ASP A 320 -9.61 -27.91 -1.78
CA ASP A 320 -10.60 -28.59 -0.95
C ASP A 320 -10.96 -27.85 0.36
N LYS A 321 -10.14 -26.87 0.75
CA LYS A 321 -10.28 -26.16 2.03
C LYS A 321 -11.17 -24.91 1.99
N TYR A 322 -11.73 -24.56 0.83
CA TYR A 322 -12.50 -23.32 0.68
C TYR A 322 -13.73 -23.29 1.62
N ASN A 323 -14.50 -24.36 1.68
CA ASN A 323 -15.72 -24.41 2.51
C ASN A 323 -15.38 -24.28 4.00
N GLU A 324 -14.37 -25.00 4.47
CA GLU A 324 -13.89 -24.93 5.85
C GLU A 324 -13.41 -23.51 6.19
N LEU A 325 -12.65 -22.88 5.29
CA LEU A 325 -12.16 -21.52 5.46
C LEU A 325 -13.32 -20.50 5.48
N SER A 326 -14.30 -20.66 4.59
CA SER A 326 -15.47 -19.80 4.52
C SER A 326 -16.31 -19.88 5.79
N GLU A 327 -16.55 -21.07 6.33
CA GLU A 327 -17.29 -21.25 7.59
C GLU A 327 -16.62 -20.54 8.79
N TRP A 328 -15.30 -20.44 8.82
CA TRP A 328 -14.57 -19.83 9.91
C TRP A 328 -14.35 -18.32 9.74
N TYR A 329 -14.21 -17.81 8.51
CA TYR A 329 -13.66 -16.49 8.21
C TYR A 329 -14.52 -15.63 7.27
N ASP A 330 -15.66 -16.15 6.81
CA ASP A 330 -16.69 -15.37 6.13
C ASP A 330 -17.46 -14.53 7.16
N GLY A 331 -17.64 -13.26 6.89
CA GLY A 331 -18.38 -12.41 7.83
C GLY A 331 -18.21 -10.91 7.60
N TYR A 332 -17.44 -10.49 6.61
CA TYR A 332 -17.37 -9.09 6.24
C TYR A 332 -18.04 -8.86 4.90
N ARG A 333 -18.84 -7.80 4.85
CA ARG A 333 -19.48 -7.35 3.63
C ARG A 333 -19.18 -5.87 3.42
N PHE A 334 -18.58 -5.53 2.27
CA PHE A 334 -18.33 -4.15 1.86
C PHE A 334 -19.22 -3.84 0.65
N GLY A 335 -20.20 -2.93 0.85
CA GLY A 335 -21.28 -2.78 -0.12
C GLY A 335 -21.98 -4.12 -0.40
N ASN A 336 -21.98 -4.54 -1.64
CA ASN A 336 -22.54 -5.84 -2.08
C ASN A 336 -21.50 -6.96 -2.21
N THR A 337 -20.24 -6.72 -1.83
CA THR A 337 -19.14 -7.67 -2.00
C THR A 337 -18.80 -8.36 -0.67
N GLU A 338 -18.77 -9.69 -0.68
CA GLU A 338 -18.23 -10.49 0.43
C GLU A 338 -16.71 -10.41 0.45
N ILE A 339 -16.16 -10.13 1.62
CA ILE A 339 -14.73 -9.85 1.78
C ILE A 339 -14.17 -10.64 2.97
N PHE A 340 -13.10 -11.35 2.72
CA PHE A 340 -12.33 -12.05 3.73
C PHE A 340 -11.25 -11.14 4.32
N ASN A 341 -11.03 -11.27 5.63
CA ASN A 341 -9.95 -10.55 6.29
C ASN A 341 -8.60 -11.22 5.97
N PRO A 342 -7.64 -10.50 5.35
CA PRO A 342 -6.35 -11.07 4.98
C PRO A 342 -5.51 -11.65 6.14
N TRP A 343 -5.77 -11.23 7.35
CA TRP A 343 -5.09 -11.76 8.54
C TRP A 343 -5.65 -13.11 9.00
N SER A 344 -6.90 -13.38 8.67
CA SER A 344 -7.60 -14.58 9.12
C SER A 344 -7.47 -15.73 8.11
N VAL A 345 -7.34 -15.41 6.84
CA VAL A 345 -7.11 -16.35 5.74
C VAL A 345 -5.63 -16.70 5.64
#